data_ae8f141252727591d94023773d8bcee5
#
_entry.id   ae8f141252727591d94023773d8bcee5
#
_cell.length_a   1.000
_cell.length_b   1.000
_cell.length_c   1.000
_cell.angle_alpha   90.00
_cell.angle_beta   90.00
_cell.angle_gamma   90.00
#
_symmetry.space_group_name_H-M   'P 1'
#
loop_
_entity.id
_entity.type
_entity.pdbx_description
1 polymer ?
#
loop_
_entity_poly.entity_id
_entity_poly.type
_entity_poly.pdbx_seq_one_letter_code
_entity_poly.pdbx_strand_id
1 'polypeptide(L)'
;MLRLKVCKIITGVPVLPITVGSPAMIYHHGRVTRTTEVVDVYRKSVTEIRFETRHTMYILKVDSTDMEEELKHYGYARKACD
;
A
#
# COMPACT_ATOMS: atom_id res chain seq x y z
N MET A 1 -18.15 -22.03 -11.58
CA MET A 1 -18.77 -21.24 -10.56
C MET A 1 -17.99 -20.00 -10.19
N LEU A 2 -18.65 -18.91 -10.06
CA LEU A 2 -17.98 -17.67 -9.69
C LEU A 2 -17.70 -17.62 -8.21
N ARG A 3 -16.54 -17.15 -7.87
CA ARG A 3 -16.21 -16.94 -6.50
C ARG A 3 -15.90 -15.47 -6.31
N LEU A 4 -16.69 -14.81 -5.49
CA LEU A 4 -16.51 -13.41 -5.25
C LEU A 4 -15.60 -13.21 -4.06
N LYS A 5 -14.62 -12.33 -4.23
CA LYS A 5 -13.74 -11.96 -3.14
C LYS A 5 -14.24 -10.67 -2.51
N VAL A 6 -13.99 -10.53 -1.23
CA VAL A 6 -14.25 -9.27 -0.56
C VAL A 6 -13.28 -8.24 -1.12
N CYS A 7 -13.80 -7.06 -1.42
CA CYS A 7 -12.96 -5.99 -1.93
C CYS A 7 -12.80 -4.94 -0.85
N LYS A 8 -11.58 -4.61 -0.51
CA LYS A 8 -11.28 -3.59 0.50
C LYS A 8 -10.43 -2.50 -0.10
N ILE A 9 -10.78 -1.27 0.20
CA ILE A 9 -9.99 -0.12 -0.18
C ILE A 9 -9.26 0.35 1.05
N ILE A 10 -7.93 0.37 0.97
CA ILE A 10 -7.12 0.77 2.11
C ILE A 10 -6.17 1.87 1.67
N THR A 11 -5.70 2.64 2.63
CA THR A 11 -4.81 3.75 2.38
C THR A 11 -3.55 3.52 3.19
N GLY A 12 -2.40 3.87 2.62
CA GLY A 12 -1.15 3.74 3.35
C GLY A 12 0.02 3.61 2.40
N VAL A 13 1.14 3.20 2.96
CA VAL A 13 2.39 3.04 2.20
C VAL A 13 2.91 1.63 2.43
N PRO A 14 3.26 0.91 1.37
CA PRO A 14 3.83 -0.42 1.59
C PRO A 14 5.20 -0.28 2.25
N VAL A 15 5.39 -1.04 3.32
CA VAL A 15 6.67 -1.03 4.04
C VAL A 15 7.74 -1.70 3.19
N LEU A 16 7.34 -2.75 2.50
CA LEU A 16 8.20 -3.50 1.59
C LEU A 16 7.47 -3.63 0.26
N PRO A 17 8.19 -3.89 -0.81
CA PRO A 17 7.49 -4.14 -2.07
C PRO A 17 6.47 -5.25 -1.91
N ILE A 18 5.31 -5.06 -2.48
CA ILE A 18 4.26 -6.07 -2.42
C ILE A 18 4.57 -7.10 -3.49
N THR A 19 4.81 -8.34 -3.04
CA THR A 19 5.21 -9.40 -3.97
C THR A 19 4.35 -10.63 -3.74
N VAL A 20 4.12 -11.35 -4.81
CA VAL A 20 3.39 -12.62 -4.74
C VAL A 20 4.22 -13.59 -3.89
N GLY A 21 3.54 -14.28 -3.01
CA GLY A 21 4.17 -15.27 -2.15
C GLY A 21 4.53 -14.75 -0.77
N SER A 22 4.29 -13.48 -0.52
CA SER A 22 4.60 -12.87 0.78
C SER A 22 3.44 -12.05 1.26
N PRO A 23 3.28 -11.88 2.57
CA PRO A 23 2.25 -10.98 3.07
C PRO A 23 2.58 -9.54 2.70
N ALA A 24 1.55 -8.74 2.51
CA ALA A 24 1.74 -7.32 2.31
C ALA A 24 1.75 -6.63 3.66
N MET A 25 2.61 -5.64 3.82
CA MET A 25 2.71 -4.88 5.06
C MET A 25 2.53 -3.41 4.71
N ILE A 26 1.50 -2.81 5.27
CA ILE A 26 1.08 -1.47 4.92
C ILE A 26 1.18 -0.59 6.15
N TYR A 27 1.87 0.52 6.01
CA TYR A 27 2.03 1.50 7.08
C TYR A 27 1.00 2.60 6.89
N HIS A 28 0.33 2.96 7.96
CA HIS A 28 -0.65 4.03 7.92
C HIS A 28 -0.79 4.62 9.31
N HIS A 29 -0.45 5.89 9.43
CA HIS A 29 -0.60 6.63 10.68
C HIS A 29 0.03 5.91 11.87
N GLY A 30 1.29 5.53 11.70
CA GLY A 30 2.04 4.93 12.80
C GLY A 30 1.73 3.48 13.08
N ARG A 31 0.95 2.85 12.22
CA ARG A 31 0.53 1.49 12.44
C ARG A 31 0.82 0.65 11.20
N VAL A 32 1.30 -0.56 11.40
CA VAL A 32 1.56 -1.46 10.28
C VAL A 32 0.49 -2.55 10.29
N THR A 33 -0.14 -2.72 9.15
CA THR A 33 -1.12 -3.77 8.95
C THR A 33 -0.51 -4.84 8.06
N ARG A 34 -0.68 -6.09 8.44
CA ARG A 34 -0.12 -7.21 7.70
C ARG A 34 -1.25 -8.04 7.14
N THR A 35 -1.17 -8.39 5.87
CA THR A 35 -2.17 -9.24 5.24
C THR A 35 -1.70 -10.67 5.23
N THR A 36 -2.55 -11.56 4.75
CA THR A 36 -2.11 -12.91 4.45
C THR A 36 -1.30 -12.86 3.16
N GLU A 37 -0.86 -14.02 2.72
CA GLU A 37 0.02 -14.12 1.57
C GLU A 37 -0.64 -13.57 0.31
N VAL A 38 0.09 -12.74 -0.41
CA VAL A 38 -0.39 -12.14 -1.65
C VAL A 38 -0.30 -13.18 -2.77
N VAL A 39 -1.37 -13.32 -3.54
CA VAL A 39 -1.39 -14.28 -4.65
C VAL A 39 -1.34 -13.58 -6.00
N ASP A 40 -1.59 -12.28 -6.04
CA ASP A 40 -1.52 -11.54 -7.29
C ASP A 40 -1.33 -10.06 -6.97
N VAL A 41 -0.63 -9.36 -7.84
CA VAL A 41 -0.40 -7.94 -7.63
C VAL A 41 -0.44 -7.22 -8.97
N TYR A 42 -1.06 -6.06 -8.99
CA TYR A 42 -1.19 -5.24 -10.18
C TYR A 42 -0.97 -3.78 -9.80
N ARG A 43 0.04 -3.18 -10.38
CA ARG A 43 0.35 -1.77 -10.08
C ARG A 43 -0.30 -0.90 -11.13
N LYS A 44 -1.39 -0.29 -10.75
CA LYS A 44 -2.14 0.53 -11.68
C LYS A 44 -1.46 1.88 -11.93
N SER A 45 -0.89 2.45 -10.88
CA SER A 45 -0.20 3.73 -10.99
C SER A 45 0.73 3.87 -9.81
N VAL A 46 1.43 5.00 -9.73
CA VAL A 46 2.30 5.23 -8.58
C VAL A 46 1.51 5.44 -7.30
N THR A 47 0.23 5.74 -7.42
CA THR A 47 -0.60 6.01 -6.25
C THR A 47 -1.66 4.94 -6.02
N GLU A 48 -1.69 3.91 -6.83
CA GLU A 48 -2.70 2.87 -6.64
C GLU A 48 -2.12 1.51 -7.00
N ILE A 49 -2.13 0.62 -6.03
CA ILE A 49 -1.68 -0.75 -6.21
C ILE A 49 -2.83 -1.65 -5.84
N ARG A 50 -3.13 -2.61 -6.71
CA ARG A 50 -4.15 -3.60 -6.42
C ARG A 50 -3.46 -4.93 -6.19
N PHE A 51 -3.84 -5.61 -5.13
CA PHE A 51 -3.27 -6.92 -4.88
C PHE A 51 -4.34 -7.78 -4.23
N GLU A 52 -4.16 -9.08 -4.37
CA GLU A 52 -5.11 -10.04 -3.88
C GLU A 52 -4.45 -11.02 -2.96
N THR A 53 -5.16 -11.36 -1.90
CA THR A 53 -4.84 -12.53 -1.12
C THR A 53 -5.86 -13.58 -1.50
N ARG A 54 -5.88 -14.67 -0.76
CA ARG A 54 -6.74 -15.78 -1.12
C ARG A 54 -8.22 -15.40 -1.10
N HIS A 55 -8.62 -14.57 -0.17
CA HIS A 55 -10.04 -14.25 -0.01
C HIS A 55 -10.39 -12.79 -0.19
N THR A 56 -9.42 -11.94 -0.40
CA THR A 56 -9.65 -10.50 -0.41
C THR A 56 -8.90 -9.85 -1.56
N MET A 57 -9.58 -8.91 -2.21
CA MET A 57 -8.92 -8.06 -3.19
C MET A 57 -8.73 -6.69 -2.54
N TYR A 58 -7.51 -6.20 -2.52
CA TYR A 58 -7.18 -4.92 -1.91
C TYR A 58 -6.91 -3.89 -2.98
N ILE A 59 -7.45 -2.70 -2.78
CA ILE A 59 -7.09 -1.55 -3.58
C ILE A 59 -6.36 -0.62 -2.63
N LEU A 60 -5.06 -0.54 -2.79
CA LEU A 60 -4.24 0.28 -1.92
C LEU A 60 -4.03 1.64 -2.57
N LYS A 61 -4.55 2.66 -1.93
CA LYS A 61 -4.29 4.04 -2.33
C LYS A 61 -3.04 4.47 -1.59
N VAL A 62 -1.95 4.62 -2.32
CA VAL A 62 -0.69 4.98 -1.69
C VAL A 62 -0.79 6.41 -1.22
N ASP A 63 -0.64 6.57 0.09
CA ASP A 63 -0.79 7.86 0.72
C ASP A 63 0.59 8.39 1.07
N SER A 64 1.07 9.33 0.31
CA SER A 64 2.41 9.87 0.54
C SER A 64 2.42 10.97 1.58
N THR A 65 1.28 11.27 2.17
CA THR A 65 1.22 12.33 3.17
C THR A 65 2.14 12.06 4.35
N ASP A 66 2.12 10.83 4.84
CA ASP A 66 2.99 10.46 5.96
C ASP A 66 4.45 10.64 5.57
N MET A 67 4.77 10.26 4.35
CA MET A 67 6.12 10.40 3.87
C MET A 67 6.52 11.85 3.73
N GLU A 68 5.61 12.65 3.22
CA GLU A 68 5.85 14.07 3.09
C GLU A 68 6.11 14.72 4.43
N GLU A 69 5.36 14.32 5.43
CA GLU A 69 5.55 14.86 6.76
C GLU A 69 6.90 14.47 7.32
N GLU A 70 7.31 13.24 7.05
CA GLU A 70 8.61 12.79 7.49
C GLU A 70 9.72 13.59 6.82
N LEU A 71 9.58 13.84 5.54
CA LEU A 71 10.57 14.60 4.79
C LEU A 71 10.64 16.03 5.29
N LYS A 72 9.51 16.62 5.57
CA LYS A 72 9.49 17.95 6.16
C LYS A 72 10.20 17.97 7.48
N HIS A 73 10.01 16.94 8.25
CA HIS A 73 10.62 16.84 9.54
C HIS A 73 12.14 16.83 9.42
N TYR A 74 12.65 16.23 8.38
CA TYR A 74 14.08 16.23 8.14
C TYR A 74 14.55 17.49 7.45
N GLY A 75 13.66 18.35 7.03
CA GLY A 75 14.02 19.67 6.60
C GLY A 75 14.53 19.81 5.20
N TYR A 76 14.18 18.91 4.30
CA TYR A 76 14.67 19.10 2.97
C TYR A 76 13.65 18.80 1.89
N ALA A 77 12.52 18.64 2.30
CA ALA A 77 11.53 18.40 1.30
C ALA A 77 11.30 19.60 0.51
N ARG A 78 11.43 20.22 0.70
CA ARG A 78 11.07 21.02 0.05
C ARG A 78 11.45 21.43 -0.90
N LYS A 79 11.70 21.49 -0.95
CA LYS A 79 12.00 21.89 -1.72
C LYS A 79 12.12 21.53 -2.70
N ALA A 80 12.33 21.21 -2.45
CA ALA A 80 12.65 20.98 -3.53
C ALA A 80 11.77 20.98 -4.50
N CYS A 81 11.32 20.88 -4.54
CA CYS A 81 10.64 20.82 -5.53
C CYS A 81 10.00 21.73 -5.93
N ASP A 82 10.34 22.19 -5.53
CA ASP A 82 9.83 22.95 -5.88
C ASP A 82 9.92 23.20 -6.45
#